data_bdb2d1cc16dcef3a5ce4c1e7b3667bdb
#
_entry.id   bdb2d1cc16dcef3a5ce4c1e7b3667bdb
#
_cell.length_a   1.000
_cell.length_b   1.000
_cell.length_c   1.000
_cell.angle_alpha   90.00
_cell.angle_beta   90.00
_cell.angle_gamma   90.00
#
_symmetry.space_group_name_H-M   'P 1'
#
loop_
_entity.id
_entity.type
_entity.pdbx_description
1 polymer ?
#
loop_
_entity_poly.entity_id
_entity_poly.type
_entity_poly.pdbx_seq_one_letter_code
_entity_poly.pdbx_strand_id
1 'polypeptide(L)'
;MQKAVRVFVLLFSILVVIVILSLWKKAERKNAIAELESRFGAQISIQEKEFYLGCSSPELKDLKELASLVKRVGEPDILDLTGSPSLVTLAGVEDLPSLTSVVAIDCPSLVTVEGVSGLPALTQLAFTDSAQLTDVSVIRDLPNLVTLDLSGCVGITSLDLQGLPALENLYLSRCRQLKALDLSAFPGLRQLYTDGCAGLTTIDGLGALANLTDLDVSNASGLTGLPGVEKLAELIVLDLRNLEIEDLSGIARLPKLRVLRMGGQEKIETLEPLSSLASLRELHLEACPNLRSLKGIPTGVSQYAGFTYCPKLVSLEGIEAAGGLEHLDVTGCENLAEVGPVAKLSSLVQISLVKCRLVKAVPFVEKLPKLRIVMLGGSGVVPVSVEGLPLANEELIFDFTISE
;
A
#
# COMPACT_ATOMS: atom_id res chain seq x y z
N MET A 1 -47.90 -7.44 -59.17
CA MET A 1 -48.60 -7.31 -57.90
C MET A 1 -48.35 -8.49 -56.92
N GLN A 2 -48.58 -9.75 -57.27
CA GLN A 2 -48.40 -10.89 -56.35
C GLN A 2 -46.99 -11.05 -55.76
N LYS A 3 -45.91 -10.77 -56.53
CA LYS A 3 -44.53 -10.83 -55.99
C LYS A 3 -44.25 -9.75 -54.95
N ALA A 4 -44.74 -8.51 -55.13
CA ALA A 4 -44.57 -7.40 -54.18
C ALA A 4 -45.34 -7.64 -52.87
N VAL A 5 -46.54 -8.22 -52.94
CA VAL A 5 -47.33 -8.63 -51.76
C VAL A 5 -46.63 -9.71 -50.96
N ARG A 6 -46.06 -10.71 -51.64
CA ARG A 6 -45.31 -11.79 -50.95
C ARG A 6 -44.07 -11.29 -50.25
N VAL A 7 -43.32 -10.35 -50.87
CA VAL A 7 -42.13 -9.72 -50.23
C VAL A 7 -42.55 -8.85 -49.06
N PHE A 8 -43.65 -8.11 -49.15
CA PHE A 8 -44.16 -7.30 -48.06
C PHE A 8 -44.62 -8.15 -46.87
N VAL A 9 -45.33 -9.24 -47.11
CA VAL A 9 -45.77 -10.20 -46.07
C VAL A 9 -44.57 -10.86 -45.38
N LEU A 10 -43.53 -11.23 -46.16
CA LEU A 10 -42.31 -11.82 -45.61
C LEU A 10 -41.54 -10.79 -44.72
N LEU A 11 -41.35 -9.57 -45.18
CA LEU A 11 -40.69 -8.51 -44.40
C LEU A 11 -41.47 -8.14 -43.14
N PHE A 12 -42.80 -8.08 -43.22
CA PHE A 12 -43.66 -7.84 -42.05
C PHE A 12 -43.55 -8.97 -41.01
N SER A 13 -43.54 -10.23 -41.47
CA SER A 13 -43.39 -11.41 -40.61
C SER A 13 -42.00 -11.40 -39.93
N ILE A 14 -40.95 -11.03 -40.66
CA ILE A 14 -39.61 -10.91 -40.08
C ILE A 14 -39.57 -9.80 -39.03
N LEU A 15 -40.18 -8.62 -39.30
CA LEU A 15 -40.24 -7.52 -38.37
C LEU A 15 -41.01 -7.91 -37.07
N VAL A 16 -42.13 -8.60 -37.21
CA VAL A 16 -42.93 -9.11 -36.08
C VAL A 16 -42.10 -10.10 -35.23
N VAL A 17 -41.39 -11.01 -35.87
CA VAL A 17 -40.50 -11.95 -35.17
C VAL A 17 -39.37 -11.19 -34.41
N ILE A 18 -38.74 -10.22 -35.05
CA ILE A 18 -37.72 -9.38 -34.41
C ILE A 18 -38.29 -8.65 -33.17
N VAL A 19 -39.49 -8.05 -33.29
CA VAL A 19 -40.14 -7.36 -32.16
C VAL A 19 -40.47 -8.35 -31.05
N ILE A 20 -41.03 -9.52 -31.36
CA ILE A 20 -41.34 -10.55 -30.36
C ILE A 20 -40.06 -10.99 -29.65
N LEU A 21 -38.99 -11.28 -30.39
CA LEU A 21 -37.71 -11.68 -29.83
C LEU A 21 -37.10 -10.58 -28.94
N SER A 22 -37.24 -9.31 -29.34
CA SER A 22 -36.73 -8.19 -28.54
C SER A 22 -37.52 -8.02 -27.23
N LEU A 23 -38.86 -8.19 -27.27
CA LEU A 23 -39.71 -8.15 -26.09
C LEU A 23 -39.44 -9.32 -25.15
N TRP A 24 -39.24 -10.51 -25.72
CA TRP A 24 -38.91 -11.72 -24.95
C TRP A 24 -37.55 -11.58 -24.27
N LYS A 25 -36.51 -11.13 -24.98
CA LYS A 25 -35.20 -10.84 -24.39
C LYS A 25 -35.27 -9.79 -23.28
N LYS A 26 -36.10 -8.75 -23.46
CA LYS A 26 -36.31 -7.70 -22.42
C LYS A 26 -36.99 -8.27 -21.18
N ALA A 27 -37.96 -9.17 -21.31
CA ALA A 27 -38.62 -9.84 -20.20
C ALA A 27 -37.67 -10.82 -19.49
N GLU A 28 -36.87 -11.59 -20.22
CA GLU A 28 -35.88 -12.50 -19.69
C GLU A 28 -34.80 -11.74 -18.88
N ARG A 29 -34.31 -10.63 -19.42
CA ARG A 29 -33.35 -9.75 -18.73
C ARG A 29 -33.95 -9.23 -17.42
N LYS A 30 -35.18 -8.75 -17.44
CA LYS A 30 -35.87 -8.25 -16.24
C LYS A 30 -36.02 -9.33 -15.17
N ASN A 31 -36.38 -10.56 -15.56
CA ASN A 31 -36.53 -11.69 -14.64
C ASN A 31 -35.16 -12.09 -14.06
N ALA A 32 -34.10 -12.11 -14.87
CA ALA A 32 -32.75 -12.41 -14.40
C ALA A 32 -32.24 -11.35 -13.40
N ILE A 33 -32.51 -10.07 -13.63
CA ILE A 33 -32.18 -8.98 -12.68
C ILE A 33 -32.91 -9.21 -11.35
N ALA A 34 -34.23 -9.46 -11.39
CA ALA A 34 -35.01 -9.69 -10.18
C ALA A 34 -34.53 -10.92 -9.39
N GLU A 35 -34.09 -11.97 -10.07
CA GLU A 35 -33.52 -13.16 -9.45
C GLU A 35 -32.13 -12.87 -8.83
N LEU A 36 -31.26 -12.13 -9.52
CA LEU A 36 -29.97 -11.66 -8.99
C LEU A 36 -30.16 -10.82 -7.72
N GLU A 37 -31.09 -9.86 -7.75
CA GLU A 37 -31.38 -8.99 -6.60
C GLU A 37 -31.94 -9.79 -5.41
N SER A 38 -32.91 -10.69 -5.66
CA SER A 38 -33.63 -11.38 -4.58
C SER A 38 -32.81 -12.49 -3.92
N ARG A 39 -32.00 -13.23 -4.69
CA ARG A 39 -31.22 -14.37 -4.19
C ARG A 39 -29.79 -14.00 -3.78
N PHE A 40 -29.15 -13.15 -4.55
CA PHE A 40 -27.75 -12.82 -4.36
C PHE A 40 -27.52 -11.42 -3.83
N GLY A 41 -28.60 -10.66 -3.53
CA GLY A 41 -28.49 -9.28 -3.06
C GLY A 41 -27.78 -8.37 -4.06
N ALA A 42 -27.92 -8.68 -5.37
CA ALA A 42 -27.15 -8.04 -6.40
C ALA A 42 -27.40 -6.54 -6.47
N GLN A 43 -26.33 -5.77 -6.56
CA GLN A 43 -26.32 -4.34 -6.87
C GLN A 43 -25.76 -4.15 -8.27
N ILE A 44 -26.57 -3.59 -9.15
CA ILE A 44 -26.23 -3.40 -10.56
C ILE A 44 -26.13 -1.91 -10.83
N SER A 45 -24.96 -1.45 -11.32
CA SER A 45 -24.81 -0.08 -11.80
C SER A 45 -24.02 -0.05 -13.11
N ILE A 46 -24.31 0.96 -13.93
CA ILE A 46 -23.56 1.25 -15.17
C ILE A 46 -23.11 2.70 -15.07
N GLN A 47 -21.78 2.89 -14.94
CA GLN A 47 -21.16 4.21 -14.86
C GLN A 47 -20.09 4.32 -15.96
N GLU A 48 -20.07 5.41 -16.70
CA GLU A 48 -19.05 5.71 -17.72
C GLU A 48 -18.79 4.57 -18.75
N LYS A 49 -19.76 3.68 -18.99
CA LYS A 49 -19.74 2.45 -19.80
C LYS A 49 -19.21 1.21 -19.09
N GLU A 50 -18.81 1.27 -17.83
CA GLU A 50 -18.45 0.09 -17.05
C GLU A 50 -19.68 -0.49 -16.36
N PHE A 51 -19.86 -1.81 -16.49
CA PHE A 51 -20.92 -2.54 -15.84
C PHE A 51 -20.39 -3.15 -14.54
N TYR A 52 -20.82 -2.59 -13.42
CA TYR A 52 -20.54 -3.09 -12.08
C TYR A 52 -21.65 -4.02 -11.60
N LEU A 53 -21.24 -5.17 -11.07
CA LEU A 53 -22.10 -6.15 -10.40
C LEU A 53 -21.54 -6.46 -9.02
N GLY A 54 -22.20 -6.00 -7.97
CA GLY A 54 -21.92 -6.35 -6.58
C GLY A 54 -22.88 -7.45 -6.10
N CYS A 55 -22.36 -8.50 -5.46
CA CYS A 55 -23.17 -9.57 -4.89
C CYS A 55 -22.60 -10.00 -3.54
N SER A 56 -23.45 -10.02 -2.49
CA SER A 56 -23.09 -10.56 -1.19
C SER A 56 -24.28 -11.33 -0.62
N SER A 57 -24.18 -12.65 -0.58
CA SER A 57 -25.29 -13.50 -0.13
C SER A 57 -24.78 -14.75 0.60
N PRO A 58 -25.44 -15.19 1.67
CA PRO A 58 -25.13 -16.45 2.32
C PRO A 58 -25.43 -17.69 1.43
N GLU A 59 -26.18 -17.52 0.34
CA GLU A 59 -26.45 -18.59 -0.63
C GLU A 59 -25.31 -18.75 -1.64
N LEU A 60 -24.46 -17.73 -1.82
CA LEU A 60 -23.38 -17.70 -2.81
C LEU A 60 -22.20 -18.56 -2.33
N LYS A 61 -22.09 -19.79 -2.83
CA LYS A 61 -20.98 -20.72 -2.52
C LYS A 61 -19.96 -20.82 -3.65
N ASP A 62 -20.42 -20.69 -4.88
CA ASP A 62 -19.65 -20.60 -6.13
C ASP A 62 -20.36 -19.63 -7.10
N LEU A 63 -19.80 -19.42 -8.29
CA LEU A 63 -20.32 -18.45 -9.26
C LEU A 63 -21.07 -19.07 -10.43
N LYS A 64 -21.25 -20.39 -10.49
CA LYS A 64 -21.85 -21.08 -11.67
C LYS A 64 -23.26 -20.60 -11.97
N GLU A 65 -24.09 -20.53 -10.95
CA GLU A 65 -25.46 -20.08 -11.09
C GLU A 65 -25.53 -18.57 -11.35
N LEU A 66 -24.73 -17.79 -10.63
CA LEU A 66 -24.58 -16.34 -10.83
C LEU A 66 -24.19 -16.05 -12.28
N ALA A 67 -23.16 -16.70 -12.81
CA ALA A 67 -22.68 -16.48 -14.18
C ALA A 67 -23.77 -16.79 -15.22
N SER A 68 -24.58 -17.83 -15.01
CA SER A 68 -25.67 -18.15 -15.91
C SER A 68 -26.75 -17.06 -15.96
N LEU A 69 -27.04 -16.43 -14.83
CA LEU A 69 -28.01 -15.32 -14.76
C LEU A 69 -27.40 -14.04 -15.35
N VAL A 70 -26.15 -13.78 -15.06
CA VAL A 70 -25.41 -12.59 -15.53
C VAL A 70 -25.34 -12.57 -17.06
N LYS A 71 -25.09 -13.70 -17.73
CA LYS A 71 -25.11 -13.81 -19.20
C LYS A 71 -26.45 -13.37 -19.83
N ARG A 72 -27.55 -13.46 -19.10
CA ARG A 72 -28.89 -13.01 -19.55
C ARG A 72 -29.09 -11.50 -19.38
N VAL A 73 -28.32 -10.88 -18.48
CA VAL A 73 -28.37 -9.43 -18.19
C VAL A 73 -27.37 -8.66 -19.06
N GLY A 74 -26.20 -9.19 -19.24
CA GLY A 74 -25.02 -8.63 -19.88
C GLY A 74 -23.80 -8.96 -19.01
N GLU A 75 -22.65 -9.15 -19.60
CA GLU A 75 -21.43 -9.46 -18.87
C GLU A 75 -20.91 -8.20 -18.16
N PRO A 76 -20.60 -8.27 -16.85
CA PRO A 76 -20.02 -7.16 -16.14
C PRO A 76 -18.55 -6.98 -16.47
N ASP A 77 -18.06 -5.75 -16.34
CA ASP A 77 -16.65 -5.43 -16.35
C ASP A 77 -16.04 -5.64 -14.95
N ILE A 78 -16.81 -5.35 -13.91
CA ILE A 78 -16.40 -5.46 -12.51
C ILE A 78 -17.37 -6.39 -11.76
N LEU A 79 -16.82 -7.42 -11.11
CA LEU A 79 -17.53 -8.31 -10.20
C LEU A 79 -17.02 -8.11 -8.78
N ASP A 80 -17.89 -7.62 -7.90
CA ASP A 80 -17.60 -7.40 -6.48
C ASP A 80 -18.41 -8.39 -5.62
N LEU A 81 -17.69 -9.26 -4.93
CA LEU A 81 -18.20 -10.32 -4.06
C LEU A 81 -17.89 -10.05 -2.59
N THR A 82 -17.48 -8.82 -2.28
CA THR A 82 -17.02 -8.42 -0.94
C THR A 82 -18.06 -8.76 0.14
N GLY A 83 -17.56 -9.34 1.24
CA GLY A 83 -18.39 -9.72 2.37
C GLY A 83 -19.28 -10.94 2.11
N SER A 84 -18.97 -11.78 1.13
CA SER A 84 -19.71 -13.03 0.85
C SER A 84 -19.34 -14.11 1.86
N PRO A 85 -20.20 -14.41 2.86
CA PRO A 85 -19.79 -15.21 4.02
C PRO A 85 -19.66 -16.70 3.69
N SER A 86 -20.35 -17.18 2.66
CA SER A 86 -20.42 -18.59 2.28
C SER A 86 -19.67 -18.91 0.99
N LEU A 87 -19.03 -17.92 0.35
CA LEU A 87 -18.30 -18.10 -0.89
C LEU A 87 -17.05 -18.97 -0.63
N VAL A 88 -16.97 -20.12 -1.26
CA VAL A 88 -15.89 -21.12 -1.07
C VAL A 88 -14.89 -21.07 -2.23
N THR A 89 -15.40 -20.82 -3.44
CA THR A 89 -14.62 -20.84 -4.68
C THR A 89 -15.18 -19.83 -5.69
N LEU A 90 -14.35 -19.40 -6.64
CA LEU A 90 -14.79 -18.58 -7.77
C LEU A 90 -15.20 -19.40 -9.00
N ALA A 91 -15.31 -20.74 -8.87
CA ALA A 91 -15.72 -21.60 -9.98
C ALA A 91 -17.01 -21.09 -10.63
N GLY A 92 -16.98 -20.89 -11.95
CA GLY A 92 -18.04 -20.23 -12.74
C GLY A 92 -17.62 -18.85 -13.26
N VAL A 93 -16.57 -18.22 -12.68
CA VAL A 93 -16.05 -16.92 -13.18
C VAL A 93 -15.44 -17.05 -14.57
N GLU A 94 -14.92 -18.24 -14.93
CA GLU A 94 -14.41 -18.58 -16.27
C GLU A 94 -15.43 -18.38 -17.39
N ASP A 95 -16.69 -18.35 -17.01
CA ASP A 95 -17.82 -18.09 -17.92
C ASP A 95 -18.06 -16.60 -18.21
N LEU A 96 -17.28 -15.70 -17.61
CA LEU A 96 -17.39 -14.25 -17.73
C LEU A 96 -16.08 -13.61 -18.25
N PRO A 97 -15.71 -13.88 -19.53
CA PRO A 97 -14.41 -13.50 -20.07
C PRO A 97 -14.21 -11.98 -20.26
N SER A 98 -15.28 -11.18 -20.17
CA SER A 98 -15.22 -9.71 -20.28
C SER A 98 -14.76 -9.03 -18.98
N LEU A 99 -14.68 -9.76 -17.86
CA LEU A 99 -14.30 -9.20 -16.58
C LEU A 99 -12.89 -8.57 -16.63
N THR A 100 -12.82 -7.32 -16.22
CA THR A 100 -11.57 -6.56 -16.02
C THR A 100 -11.13 -6.57 -14.56
N SER A 101 -12.09 -6.71 -13.62
CA SER A 101 -11.82 -6.73 -12.19
C SER A 101 -12.69 -7.75 -11.46
N VAL A 102 -12.07 -8.54 -10.57
CA VAL A 102 -12.75 -9.40 -9.59
C VAL A 102 -12.28 -9.04 -8.19
N VAL A 103 -13.24 -8.69 -7.34
CA VAL A 103 -13.01 -8.28 -5.95
C VAL A 103 -13.79 -9.21 -5.03
N ALA A 104 -13.13 -9.83 -4.05
CA ALA A 104 -13.75 -10.68 -3.04
C ALA A 104 -13.06 -10.45 -1.68
N ILE A 105 -13.26 -9.25 -1.14
CA ILE A 105 -12.68 -8.81 0.13
C ILE A 105 -13.53 -9.34 1.29
N ASP A 106 -12.88 -9.73 2.39
CA ASP A 106 -13.56 -10.23 3.60
C ASP A 106 -14.53 -11.38 3.29
N CYS A 107 -14.03 -12.38 2.55
CA CYS A 107 -14.75 -13.63 2.24
C CYS A 107 -14.23 -14.77 3.13
N PRO A 108 -14.76 -14.95 4.35
CA PRO A 108 -14.17 -15.81 5.37
C PRO A 108 -14.19 -17.29 5.05
N SER A 109 -15.01 -17.72 4.09
CA SER A 109 -15.10 -19.12 3.65
C SER A 109 -14.35 -19.40 2.34
N LEU A 110 -13.74 -18.39 1.71
CA LEU A 110 -13.05 -18.54 0.43
C LEU A 110 -11.75 -19.33 0.60
N VAL A 111 -11.66 -20.49 -0.03
CA VAL A 111 -10.52 -21.42 0.09
C VAL A 111 -9.65 -21.41 -1.17
N THR A 112 -10.27 -21.30 -2.33
CA THR A 112 -9.60 -21.28 -3.64
C THR A 112 -10.26 -20.27 -4.58
N VAL A 113 -9.47 -19.78 -5.52
CA VAL A 113 -9.93 -18.86 -6.58
C VAL A 113 -10.03 -19.57 -7.93
N GLU A 114 -10.44 -20.85 -7.91
CA GLU A 114 -10.66 -21.65 -9.12
C GLU A 114 -11.54 -20.90 -10.12
N GLY A 115 -11.19 -20.99 -11.42
CA GLY A 115 -11.92 -20.35 -12.53
C GLY A 115 -11.26 -19.06 -13.03
N VAL A 116 -10.35 -18.42 -12.27
CA VAL A 116 -9.73 -17.14 -12.71
C VAL A 116 -8.68 -17.31 -13.81
N SER A 117 -8.15 -18.53 -13.99
CA SER A 117 -7.09 -18.77 -14.98
C SER A 117 -7.55 -18.47 -16.41
N GLY A 118 -6.68 -17.83 -17.19
CA GLY A 118 -6.91 -17.59 -18.63
C GLY A 118 -7.95 -16.54 -18.96
N LEU A 119 -8.43 -15.73 -18.00
CA LEU A 119 -9.33 -14.60 -18.26
C LEU A 119 -8.58 -13.46 -18.96
N PRO A 120 -8.85 -13.19 -20.25
CA PRO A 120 -7.98 -12.37 -21.07
C PRO A 120 -8.09 -10.86 -20.78
N ALA A 121 -9.23 -10.40 -20.27
CA ALA A 121 -9.49 -8.98 -20.01
C ALA A 121 -9.08 -8.56 -18.59
N LEU A 122 -8.77 -9.52 -17.71
CA LEU A 122 -8.58 -9.26 -16.29
C LEU A 122 -7.32 -8.42 -16.01
N THR A 123 -7.51 -7.28 -15.36
CA THR A 123 -6.44 -6.35 -14.97
C THR A 123 -6.25 -6.27 -13.46
N GLN A 124 -7.28 -6.64 -12.68
CA GLN A 124 -7.25 -6.55 -11.23
C GLN A 124 -7.90 -7.78 -10.56
N LEU A 125 -7.20 -8.31 -9.57
CA LEU A 125 -7.71 -9.30 -8.61
C LEU A 125 -7.46 -8.80 -7.19
N ALA A 126 -8.50 -8.83 -6.33
CA ALA A 126 -8.38 -8.45 -4.92
C ALA A 126 -9.14 -9.44 -4.03
N PHE A 127 -8.42 -10.06 -3.09
CA PHE A 127 -8.93 -11.06 -2.14
C PHE A 127 -8.61 -10.71 -0.69
N THR A 128 -8.44 -9.43 -0.42
CA THR A 128 -8.01 -8.90 0.89
C THR A 128 -8.83 -9.49 2.04
N ASP A 129 -8.15 -9.86 3.13
CA ASP A 129 -8.72 -10.40 4.37
C ASP A 129 -9.55 -11.69 4.22
N SER A 130 -9.38 -12.44 3.10
CA SER A 130 -9.96 -13.76 2.90
C SER A 130 -9.07 -14.83 3.57
N ALA A 131 -9.21 -14.97 4.89
CA ALA A 131 -8.27 -15.68 5.75
C ALA A 131 -8.14 -17.20 5.48
N GLN A 132 -9.15 -17.83 4.89
CA GLN A 132 -9.14 -19.26 4.53
C GLN A 132 -8.55 -19.52 3.13
N LEU A 133 -8.21 -18.46 2.37
CA LEU A 133 -7.61 -18.64 1.06
C LEU A 133 -6.19 -19.19 1.21
N THR A 134 -5.99 -20.40 0.69
CA THR A 134 -4.73 -21.14 0.79
C THR A 134 -4.13 -21.47 -0.57
N ASP A 135 -4.97 -21.72 -1.58
CA ASP A 135 -4.54 -22.08 -2.91
C ASP A 135 -4.76 -20.93 -3.90
N VAL A 136 -3.66 -20.32 -4.31
CA VAL A 136 -3.60 -19.27 -5.33
C VAL A 136 -2.82 -19.70 -6.58
N SER A 137 -2.40 -20.97 -6.68
CA SER A 137 -1.65 -21.53 -7.82
C SER A 137 -2.41 -21.48 -9.14
N VAL A 138 -3.72 -21.34 -9.05
CA VAL A 138 -4.63 -21.17 -10.20
C VAL A 138 -4.61 -19.73 -10.76
N ILE A 139 -3.98 -18.76 -10.09
CA ILE A 139 -3.77 -17.41 -10.63
C ILE A 139 -2.60 -17.48 -11.61
N ARG A 140 -2.91 -17.82 -12.85
CA ARG A 140 -1.95 -18.00 -13.94
C ARG A 140 -2.55 -17.69 -15.30
N ASP A 141 -1.69 -17.43 -16.27
CA ASP A 141 -2.08 -17.16 -17.65
C ASP A 141 -3.06 -15.98 -17.78
N LEU A 142 -2.76 -14.91 -17.03
CA LEU A 142 -3.50 -13.64 -17.01
C LEU A 142 -2.62 -12.53 -17.64
N PRO A 143 -2.60 -12.41 -18.97
CA PRO A 143 -1.63 -11.59 -19.69
C PRO A 143 -1.74 -10.09 -19.41
N ASN A 144 -2.91 -9.63 -18.97
CA ASN A 144 -3.20 -8.21 -18.72
C ASN A 144 -3.34 -7.88 -17.23
N LEU A 145 -3.09 -8.83 -16.31
CA LEU A 145 -3.19 -8.58 -14.88
C LEU A 145 -2.11 -7.62 -14.42
N VAL A 146 -2.53 -6.44 -13.96
CA VAL A 146 -1.65 -5.36 -13.45
C VAL A 146 -1.56 -5.37 -11.94
N THR A 147 -2.67 -5.67 -11.26
CA THR A 147 -2.76 -5.60 -9.79
C THR A 147 -3.28 -6.91 -9.20
N LEU A 148 -2.53 -7.45 -8.25
CA LEU A 148 -2.93 -8.59 -7.43
C LEU A 148 -2.83 -8.22 -5.95
N ASP A 149 -3.98 -8.25 -5.25
CA ASP A 149 -4.04 -8.00 -3.80
C ASP A 149 -4.51 -9.26 -3.06
N LEU A 150 -3.59 -9.80 -2.26
CA LEU A 150 -3.78 -10.94 -1.37
C LEU A 150 -3.57 -10.54 0.10
N SER A 151 -3.61 -9.25 0.41
CA SER A 151 -3.36 -8.75 1.76
C SER A 151 -4.31 -9.39 2.78
N GLY A 152 -3.79 -9.78 3.94
CA GLY A 152 -4.59 -10.43 4.98
C GLY A 152 -5.00 -11.87 4.71
N CYS A 153 -4.60 -12.47 3.58
CA CYS A 153 -4.82 -13.90 3.29
C CYS A 153 -3.82 -14.74 4.11
N VAL A 154 -4.08 -14.85 5.41
CA VAL A 154 -3.15 -15.50 6.36
C VAL A 154 -2.94 -17.00 6.12
N GLY A 155 -3.81 -17.65 5.33
CA GLY A 155 -3.70 -19.06 4.97
C GLY A 155 -2.64 -19.36 3.91
N ILE A 156 -2.16 -18.34 3.17
CA ILE A 156 -1.17 -18.51 2.11
C ILE A 156 0.21 -18.79 2.69
N THR A 157 0.79 -19.94 2.32
CA THR A 157 2.12 -20.37 2.78
C THR A 157 3.21 -20.22 1.72
N SER A 158 2.83 -20.23 0.45
CA SER A 158 3.70 -20.05 -0.71
C SER A 158 2.93 -19.41 -1.86
N LEU A 159 3.66 -18.78 -2.78
CA LEU A 159 3.10 -18.23 -4.03
C LEU A 159 3.78 -18.93 -5.21
N ASP A 160 2.97 -19.61 -6.02
CA ASP A 160 3.40 -20.17 -7.31
C ASP A 160 2.57 -19.49 -8.41
N LEU A 161 2.96 -18.27 -8.75
CA LEU A 161 2.28 -17.42 -9.73
C LEU A 161 3.06 -17.47 -11.05
N GLN A 162 2.37 -17.76 -12.16
CA GLN A 162 2.99 -17.87 -13.47
C GLN A 162 2.14 -17.21 -14.56
N GLY A 163 2.79 -16.75 -15.64
CA GLY A 163 2.06 -16.18 -16.78
C GLY A 163 1.38 -14.84 -16.50
N LEU A 164 2.00 -13.98 -15.67
CA LEU A 164 1.54 -12.64 -15.29
C LEU A 164 2.50 -11.55 -15.79
N PRO A 165 2.74 -11.40 -17.11
CA PRO A 165 3.78 -10.53 -17.64
C PRO A 165 3.52 -9.03 -17.42
N ALA A 166 2.28 -8.64 -17.18
CA ALA A 166 1.88 -7.25 -16.98
C ALA A 166 1.78 -6.87 -15.48
N LEU A 167 2.16 -7.77 -14.55
CA LEU A 167 2.02 -7.50 -13.13
C LEU A 167 2.94 -6.36 -12.69
N GLU A 168 2.34 -5.27 -12.22
CA GLU A 168 3.04 -4.09 -11.71
C GLU A 168 2.89 -3.94 -10.18
N ASN A 169 1.76 -4.37 -9.61
CA ASN A 169 1.44 -4.16 -8.19
C ASN A 169 1.10 -5.49 -7.53
N LEU A 170 1.88 -5.85 -6.50
CA LEU A 170 1.68 -7.06 -5.71
C LEU A 170 1.57 -6.69 -4.23
N TYR A 171 0.37 -6.92 -3.65
CA TYR A 171 0.09 -6.63 -2.25
C TYR A 171 -0.10 -7.95 -1.48
N LEU A 172 0.75 -8.17 -0.49
CA LEU A 172 0.81 -9.37 0.35
C LEU A 172 0.81 -9.01 1.84
N SER A 173 0.46 -7.76 2.18
CA SER A 173 0.47 -7.28 3.57
C SER A 173 -0.22 -8.27 4.51
N ARG A 174 0.39 -8.58 5.65
CA ARG A 174 -0.18 -9.48 6.67
C ARG A 174 -0.39 -10.94 6.24
N CYS A 175 0.21 -11.42 5.16
CA CYS A 175 0.28 -12.84 4.82
C CYS A 175 1.26 -13.55 5.77
N ARG A 176 0.85 -13.74 7.03
CA ARG A 176 1.73 -14.13 8.15
C ARG A 176 2.36 -15.52 8.01
N GLN A 177 1.76 -16.42 7.23
CA GLN A 177 2.27 -17.78 7.01
C GLN A 177 3.15 -17.91 5.75
N LEU A 178 3.23 -16.88 4.93
CA LEU A 178 4.10 -16.86 3.76
C LEU A 178 5.57 -17.00 4.19
N LYS A 179 6.30 -18.00 3.65
CA LYS A 179 7.66 -18.35 4.07
C LYS A 179 8.75 -17.77 3.17
N ALA A 180 8.51 -17.80 1.88
CA ALA A 180 9.43 -17.35 0.87
C ALA A 180 8.67 -16.71 -0.30
N LEU A 181 9.31 -15.77 -0.98
CA LEU A 181 8.76 -15.09 -2.15
C LEU A 181 9.82 -15.09 -3.25
N ASP A 182 9.50 -15.70 -4.39
CA ASP A 182 10.33 -15.63 -5.61
C ASP A 182 9.71 -14.64 -6.59
N LEU A 183 10.44 -13.57 -6.87
CA LEU A 183 10.02 -12.47 -7.74
C LEU A 183 10.64 -12.55 -9.15
N SER A 184 11.39 -13.60 -9.44
CA SER A 184 12.13 -13.74 -10.72
C SER A 184 11.21 -13.72 -11.96
N ALA A 185 9.95 -14.11 -11.79
CA ALA A 185 8.94 -14.11 -12.85
C ALA A 185 8.27 -12.74 -13.11
N PHE A 186 8.54 -11.70 -12.28
CA PHE A 186 7.82 -10.43 -12.31
C PHE A 186 8.71 -9.19 -12.55
N PRO A 187 9.51 -9.14 -13.64
CA PRO A 187 10.48 -8.05 -13.85
C PRO A 187 9.81 -6.67 -14.05
N GLY A 188 8.49 -6.63 -14.33
CA GLY A 188 7.69 -5.41 -14.49
C GLY A 188 7.22 -4.79 -13.18
N LEU A 189 7.46 -5.45 -12.04
CA LEU A 189 6.90 -5.02 -10.76
C LEU A 189 7.38 -3.62 -10.36
N ARG A 190 6.43 -2.78 -9.95
CA ARG A 190 6.63 -1.39 -9.49
C ARG A 190 6.38 -1.22 -8.00
N GLN A 191 5.40 -1.95 -7.48
CA GLN A 191 5.03 -1.87 -6.07
C GLN A 191 4.99 -3.27 -5.45
N LEU A 192 5.67 -3.43 -4.32
CA LEU A 192 5.66 -4.65 -3.51
C LEU A 192 5.44 -4.30 -2.05
N TYR A 193 4.34 -4.80 -1.49
CA TYR A 193 3.99 -4.63 -0.08
C TYR A 193 3.90 -5.99 0.60
N THR A 194 4.79 -6.25 1.55
CA THR A 194 4.83 -7.49 2.35
C THR A 194 4.86 -7.17 3.84
N ASP A 195 4.36 -6.00 4.23
CA ASP A 195 4.35 -5.57 5.61
C ASP A 195 3.55 -6.55 6.49
N GLY A 196 4.09 -6.86 7.67
CA GLY A 196 3.46 -7.81 8.58
C GLY A 196 3.52 -9.28 8.16
N CYS A 197 4.25 -9.63 7.11
CA CYS A 197 4.54 -11.02 6.72
C CYS A 197 5.58 -11.65 7.68
N ALA A 198 5.20 -11.85 8.94
CA ALA A 198 6.12 -12.28 9.98
C ALA A 198 6.80 -13.64 9.72
N GLY A 199 6.19 -14.49 8.89
CA GLY A 199 6.76 -15.77 8.47
C GLY A 199 7.79 -15.70 7.35
N LEU A 200 7.88 -14.56 6.65
CA LEU A 200 8.71 -14.40 5.45
C LEU A 200 10.20 -14.34 5.85
N THR A 201 10.98 -15.26 5.32
CA THR A 201 12.42 -15.38 5.63
C THR A 201 13.32 -15.02 4.44
N THR A 202 12.80 -15.15 3.21
CA THR A 202 13.54 -14.86 1.98
C THR A 202 12.67 -14.17 0.94
N ILE A 203 13.30 -13.23 0.21
CA ILE A 203 12.74 -12.63 -1.02
C ILE A 203 13.80 -12.84 -2.10
N ASP A 204 13.56 -13.82 -2.98
CA ASP A 204 14.44 -14.11 -4.10
C ASP A 204 14.05 -13.28 -5.32
N GLY A 205 15.03 -13.00 -6.20
CA GLY A 205 14.78 -12.24 -7.43
C GLY A 205 14.65 -10.72 -7.25
N LEU A 206 14.73 -10.17 -6.02
CA LEU A 206 14.55 -8.74 -5.74
C LEU A 206 15.43 -7.86 -6.66
N GLY A 207 16.70 -8.22 -6.85
CA GLY A 207 17.66 -7.46 -7.68
C GLY A 207 17.35 -7.47 -9.19
N ALA A 208 16.34 -8.20 -9.66
CA ALA A 208 15.90 -8.20 -11.05
C ALA A 208 14.76 -7.17 -11.30
N LEU A 209 14.21 -6.57 -10.25
CA LEU A 209 13.08 -5.65 -10.32
C LEU A 209 13.53 -4.22 -10.66
N ALA A 210 14.02 -4.03 -11.88
CA ALA A 210 14.59 -2.75 -12.31
C ALA A 210 13.60 -1.56 -12.26
N ASN A 211 12.29 -1.83 -12.27
CA ASN A 211 11.24 -0.81 -12.27
C ASN A 211 10.61 -0.58 -10.89
N LEU A 212 11.08 -1.28 -9.84
CA LEU A 212 10.48 -1.17 -8.50
C LEU A 212 10.67 0.24 -7.94
N THR A 213 9.56 0.88 -7.60
CA THR A 213 9.51 2.24 -7.03
C THR A 213 9.18 2.23 -5.54
N ASP A 214 8.37 1.26 -5.10
CA ASP A 214 7.87 1.18 -3.73
C ASP A 214 8.08 -0.23 -3.16
N LEU A 215 8.78 -0.31 -2.04
CA LEU A 215 9.04 -1.56 -1.31
C LEU A 215 8.70 -1.37 0.16
N ASP A 216 7.69 -2.09 0.64
CA ASP A 216 7.39 -2.18 2.06
C ASP A 216 7.56 -3.63 2.53
N VAL A 217 8.54 -3.85 3.39
CA VAL A 217 8.81 -5.12 4.06
C VAL A 217 8.74 -4.96 5.58
N SER A 218 8.13 -3.88 6.05
CA SER A 218 8.03 -3.57 7.47
C SER A 218 7.34 -4.70 8.25
N ASN A 219 7.73 -4.90 9.49
CA ASN A 219 7.17 -5.95 10.36
C ASN A 219 7.30 -7.40 9.81
N ALA A 220 8.09 -7.64 8.76
CA ALA A 220 8.41 -8.98 8.27
C ALA A 220 9.57 -9.57 9.09
N SER A 221 9.34 -9.83 10.36
CA SER A 221 10.38 -10.15 11.37
C SER A 221 11.23 -11.39 11.07
N GLY A 222 10.85 -12.20 10.11
CA GLY A 222 11.66 -13.32 9.62
C GLY A 222 12.78 -12.91 8.67
N LEU A 223 12.72 -11.72 8.06
CA LEU A 223 13.74 -11.23 7.14
C LEU A 223 14.94 -10.65 7.91
N THR A 224 16.14 -11.10 7.54
CA THR A 224 17.41 -10.59 8.12
C THR A 224 18.21 -9.72 7.15
N GLY A 225 17.73 -9.56 5.92
CA GLY A 225 18.35 -8.75 4.88
C GLY A 225 17.56 -8.73 3.59
N LEU A 226 17.98 -7.89 2.67
CA LEU A 226 17.38 -7.72 1.34
C LEU A 226 18.44 -7.89 0.23
N PRO A 227 18.84 -9.13 -0.10
CA PRO A 227 19.83 -9.38 -1.14
C PRO A 227 19.38 -8.81 -2.49
N GLY A 228 20.23 -8.00 -3.13
CA GLY A 228 19.91 -7.37 -4.41
C GLY A 228 19.26 -6.00 -4.32
N VAL A 229 18.96 -5.48 -3.12
CA VAL A 229 18.37 -4.15 -2.93
C VAL A 229 19.19 -3.05 -3.59
N GLU A 230 20.52 -3.19 -3.61
CA GLU A 230 21.47 -2.24 -4.24
C GLU A 230 21.27 -2.06 -5.75
N LYS A 231 20.52 -2.96 -6.41
CA LYS A 231 20.22 -2.93 -7.85
C LYS A 231 18.94 -2.19 -8.19
N LEU A 232 18.14 -1.81 -7.19
CA LEU A 232 16.84 -1.16 -7.37
C LEU A 232 17.01 0.33 -7.71
N ALA A 233 17.47 0.63 -8.92
CA ALA A 233 17.83 1.97 -9.33
C ALA A 233 16.65 2.97 -9.37
N GLU A 234 15.42 2.48 -9.50
CA GLU A 234 14.20 3.30 -9.57
C GLU A 234 13.50 3.42 -8.20
N LEU A 235 14.02 2.80 -7.12
CA LEU A 235 13.35 2.78 -5.82
C LEU A 235 13.24 4.19 -5.22
N ILE A 236 12.03 4.58 -4.86
CA ILE A 236 11.66 5.90 -4.32
C ILE A 236 11.29 5.79 -2.84
N VAL A 237 10.54 4.75 -2.47
CA VAL A 237 10.07 4.52 -1.09
C VAL A 237 10.55 3.16 -0.61
N LEU A 238 11.19 3.15 0.56
CA LEU A 238 11.63 1.93 1.24
C LEU A 238 11.18 1.97 2.70
N ASP A 239 10.36 1.00 3.11
CA ASP A 239 9.92 0.84 4.49
C ASP A 239 10.47 -0.45 5.09
N LEU A 240 11.30 -0.29 6.13
CA LEU A 240 12.02 -1.35 6.84
C LEU A 240 11.71 -1.33 8.35
N ARG A 241 10.61 -0.71 8.76
CA ARG A 241 10.30 -0.60 10.19
C ARG A 241 10.16 -1.99 10.82
N ASN A 242 10.72 -2.13 12.02
CA ASN A 242 10.73 -3.37 12.79
C ASN A 242 11.43 -4.55 12.08
N LEU A 243 12.44 -4.23 11.24
CA LEU A 243 13.41 -5.19 10.71
C LEU A 243 14.79 -4.86 11.25
N GLU A 244 15.54 -5.87 11.66
CA GLU A 244 16.97 -5.73 11.95
C GLU A 244 17.78 -5.93 10.67
N ILE A 245 18.14 -4.85 10.01
CA ILE A 245 19.03 -4.91 8.85
C ILE A 245 20.48 -4.80 9.33
N GLU A 246 21.26 -5.87 9.12
CA GLU A 246 22.65 -5.91 9.57
C GLU A 246 23.59 -5.03 8.74
N ASP A 247 23.32 -4.89 7.44
CA ASP A 247 24.16 -4.15 6.49
C ASP A 247 23.33 -3.15 5.68
N LEU A 248 23.59 -1.87 5.90
CA LEU A 248 22.94 -0.76 5.18
C LEU A 248 23.66 -0.39 3.87
N SER A 249 24.78 -1.04 3.54
CA SER A 249 25.63 -0.66 2.39
C SER A 249 24.89 -0.77 1.06
N GLY A 250 23.97 -1.73 0.93
CA GLY A 250 23.09 -1.87 -0.24
C GLY A 250 22.12 -0.69 -0.37
N ILE A 251 21.50 -0.30 0.74
CA ILE A 251 20.54 0.80 0.80
C ILE A 251 21.22 2.12 0.46
N ALA A 252 22.45 2.33 0.97
CA ALA A 252 23.22 3.53 0.74
C ALA A 252 23.57 3.79 -0.76
N ARG A 253 23.36 2.81 -1.63
CA ARG A 253 23.61 2.90 -3.08
C ARG A 253 22.37 3.26 -3.90
N LEU A 254 21.19 3.42 -3.29
CA LEU A 254 19.94 3.69 -3.97
C LEU A 254 19.88 5.14 -4.48
N PRO A 255 19.98 5.40 -5.79
CA PRO A 255 20.21 6.74 -6.31
C PRO A 255 18.97 7.63 -6.29
N LYS A 256 17.76 7.03 -6.29
CA LYS A 256 16.48 7.76 -6.37
C LYS A 256 15.68 7.69 -5.08
N LEU A 257 16.22 7.08 -4.01
CA LEU A 257 15.48 6.92 -2.76
C LEU A 257 15.14 8.29 -2.16
N ARG A 258 13.84 8.52 -1.95
CA ARG A 258 13.30 9.77 -1.38
C ARG A 258 12.77 9.61 0.03
N VAL A 259 12.22 8.45 0.32
CA VAL A 259 11.60 8.13 1.62
C VAL A 259 12.22 6.85 2.15
N LEU A 260 12.85 6.94 3.32
CA LEU A 260 13.39 5.80 4.05
C LEU A 260 12.75 5.75 5.45
N ARG A 261 12.07 4.64 5.75
CA ARG A 261 11.50 4.36 7.07
C ARG A 261 12.19 3.16 7.68
N MET A 262 12.74 3.34 8.87
CA MET A 262 13.42 2.31 9.64
C MET A 262 13.00 2.41 11.11
N GLY A 263 12.95 1.29 11.80
CA GLY A 263 12.62 1.27 13.22
C GLY A 263 13.24 0.07 13.91
N GLY A 264 13.50 0.17 15.22
CA GLY A 264 14.07 -0.92 16.01
C GLY A 264 15.51 -1.29 15.65
N GLN A 265 16.27 -0.42 14.96
CA GLN A 265 17.62 -0.74 14.49
C GLN A 265 18.62 -0.70 15.63
N GLU A 266 19.01 -1.87 16.15
CA GLU A 266 19.92 -1.95 17.30
C GLU A 266 21.39 -1.59 16.95
N LYS A 267 21.80 -1.76 15.70
CA LYS A 267 23.20 -1.56 15.27
C LYS A 267 23.52 -0.13 14.81
N ILE A 268 22.51 0.73 14.63
CA ILE A 268 22.71 2.11 14.17
C ILE A 268 23.14 3.00 15.34
N GLU A 269 24.39 3.46 15.33
CA GLU A 269 24.92 4.46 16.28
C GLU A 269 25.00 5.86 15.68
N THR A 270 25.21 5.98 14.37
CA THR A 270 25.31 7.23 13.59
C THR A 270 24.62 7.08 12.24
N LEU A 271 24.43 8.17 11.50
CA LEU A 271 23.84 8.16 10.16
C LEU A 271 24.89 8.08 9.03
N GLU A 272 26.19 7.95 9.37
CA GLU A 272 27.27 7.90 8.38
C GLU A 272 27.06 6.85 7.27
N PRO A 273 26.52 5.65 7.55
CA PRO A 273 26.23 4.67 6.50
C PRO A 273 25.24 5.16 5.44
N LEU A 274 24.36 6.13 5.78
CA LEU A 274 23.33 6.66 4.89
C LEU A 274 23.74 7.97 4.18
N SER A 275 24.93 8.51 4.47
CA SER A 275 25.38 9.85 4.03
C SER A 275 25.39 10.04 2.51
N SER A 276 25.51 8.96 1.72
CA SER A 276 25.49 9.00 0.26
C SER A 276 24.12 9.15 -0.38
N LEU A 277 23.02 9.06 0.37
CA LEU A 277 21.64 9.14 -0.13
C LEU A 277 21.24 10.59 -0.48
N ALA A 278 21.85 11.18 -1.51
CA ALA A 278 21.64 12.56 -1.89
C ALA A 278 20.21 12.93 -2.30
N SER A 279 19.44 11.94 -2.78
CA SER A 279 18.05 12.13 -3.22
C SER A 279 17.04 12.07 -2.07
N LEU A 280 17.46 11.62 -0.86
CA LEU A 280 16.58 11.42 0.28
C LEU A 280 15.92 12.74 0.71
N ARG A 281 14.62 12.72 0.93
CA ARG A 281 13.80 13.86 1.36
C ARG A 281 13.21 13.64 2.75
N GLU A 282 12.83 12.39 3.03
CA GLU A 282 12.24 11.99 4.28
C GLU A 282 13.04 10.85 4.90
N LEU A 283 13.42 11.01 6.16
CA LEU A 283 14.12 10.00 6.96
C LEU A 283 13.36 9.78 8.26
N HIS A 284 12.87 8.57 8.47
CA HIS A 284 12.18 8.17 9.69
C HIS A 284 12.98 7.08 10.39
N LEU A 285 13.47 7.36 11.58
CA LEU A 285 14.11 6.42 12.49
C LEU A 285 13.33 6.37 13.80
N GLU A 286 12.70 5.25 14.10
CA GLU A 286 11.91 5.07 15.31
C GLU A 286 12.53 4.00 16.20
N ALA A 287 12.56 4.26 17.51
CA ALA A 287 13.02 3.31 18.52
C ALA A 287 14.40 2.68 18.21
N CYS A 288 15.37 3.50 17.77
CA CYS A 288 16.75 3.09 17.54
C CYS A 288 17.56 3.23 18.83
N PRO A 289 17.75 2.14 19.62
CA PRO A 289 18.20 2.25 21.00
C PRO A 289 19.67 2.68 21.14
N ASN A 290 20.46 2.53 20.08
CA ASN A 290 21.89 2.85 20.08
C ASN A 290 22.26 4.11 19.30
N LEU A 291 21.29 4.79 18.66
CA LEU A 291 21.55 6.02 17.94
C LEU A 291 22.01 7.13 18.90
N ARG A 292 23.24 7.60 18.71
CA ARG A 292 23.92 8.61 19.58
C ARG A 292 24.14 9.95 18.90
N SER A 293 24.24 9.96 17.57
CA SER A 293 24.61 11.13 16.79
C SER A 293 23.93 11.11 15.44
N LEU A 294 23.59 12.31 14.94
CA LEU A 294 23.01 12.51 13.61
C LEU A 294 24.10 12.78 12.55
N LYS A 295 25.39 12.58 12.88
CA LYS A 295 26.49 12.67 11.92
C LYS A 295 26.23 11.76 10.73
N GLY A 296 26.43 12.29 9.52
CA GLY A 296 26.17 11.56 8.28
C GLY A 296 24.72 11.64 7.81
N ILE A 297 23.86 12.44 8.44
CA ILE A 297 22.53 12.69 7.87
C ILE A 297 22.66 13.13 6.41
N PRO A 298 21.93 12.52 5.47
CA PRO A 298 22.00 12.90 4.07
C PRO A 298 21.60 14.37 3.85
N THR A 299 22.41 15.11 3.11
CA THR A 299 22.19 16.55 2.86
C THR A 299 20.92 16.86 2.08
N GLY A 300 20.35 15.85 1.41
CA GLY A 300 19.08 15.93 0.67
C GLY A 300 17.83 15.94 1.55
N VAL A 301 17.93 15.53 2.83
CA VAL A 301 16.80 15.47 3.75
C VAL A 301 16.26 16.88 3.97
N SER A 302 15.05 17.12 3.48
CA SER A 302 14.49 18.48 3.39
C SER A 302 13.03 18.57 3.80
N GLN A 303 12.26 17.50 3.72
CA GLN A 303 10.84 17.51 4.08
C GLN A 303 10.63 17.09 5.52
N TYR A 304 11.16 15.93 5.89
CA TYR A 304 10.96 15.38 7.23
C TYR A 304 12.18 14.60 7.72
N ALA A 305 12.53 14.82 8.99
CA ALA A 305 13.47 13.99 9.73
C ALA A 305 12.86 13.62 11.09
N GLY A 306 12.62 12.33 11.32
CA GLY A 306 12.10 11.79 12.57
C GLY A 306 13.13 10.87 13.22
N PHE A 307 13.45 11.14 14.50
CA PHE A 307 14.31 10.32 15.34
C PHE A 307 13.60 10.04 16.66
N THR A 308 12.42 9.40 16.56
CA THR A 308 11.53 9.23 17.71
C THR A 308 11.94 8.09 18.60
N TYR A 309 11.78 8.25 19.92
CA TYR A 309 12.06 7.22 20.93
C TYR A 309 13.50 6.66 20.86
N CYS A 310 14.51 7.50 20.57
CA CYS A 310 15.92 7.13 20.54
C CYS A 310 16.60 7.50 21.88
N PRO A 311 16.71 6.57 22.84
CA PRO A 311 17.07 6.90 24.22
C PRO A 311 18.54 7.31 24.40
N LYS A 312 19.45 6.95 23.47
CA LYS A 312 20.85 7.34 23.55
C LYS A 312 21.18 8.63 22.77
N LEU A 313 20.19 9.22 22.09
CA LEU A 313 20.37 10.50 21.40
C LEU A 313 20.37 11.64 22.44
N VAL A 314 21.54 12.20 22.71
CA VAL A 314 21.74 13.26 23.72
C VAL A 314 21.89 14.63 23.11
N SER A 315 22.25 14.72 21.83
CA SER A 315 22.49 15.95 21.07
C SER A 315 22.00 15.81 19.64
N LEU A 316 21.60 16.93 19.05
CA LEU A 316 21.25 17.01 17.62
C LEU A 316 22.45 17.40 16.74
N GLU A 317 23.68 17.19 17.22
CA GLU A 317 24.90 17.43 16.42
C GLU A 317 24.88 16.61 15.13
N GLY A 318 25.15 17.28 14.00
CA GLY A 318 25.06 16.70 12.65
C GLY A 318 23.79 17.08 11.89
N ILE A 319 22.69 17.46 12.58
CA ILE A 319 21.42 17.85 11.92
C ILE A 319 21.60 19.05 10.98
N GLU A 320 22.58 19.89 11.24
CA GLU A 320 22.89 21.07 10.44
C GLU A 320 23.26 20.76 8.98
N ALA A 321 23.64 19.52 8.67
CA ALA A 321 23.88 19.09 7.29
C ALA A 321 22.60 19.03 6.46
N ALA A 322 21.43 18.86 7.10
CA ALA A 322 20.12 18.90 6.48
C ALA A 322 19.54 20.33 6.46
N GLY A 323 20.28 21.31 5.92
CA GLY A 323 19.92 22.72 5.97
C GLY A 323 18.59 23.11 5.32
N GLY A 324 18.04 22.26 4.45
CA GLY A 324 16.73 22.44 3.83
C GLY A 324 15.55 21.89 4.64
N LEU A 325 15.78 21.27 5.80
CA LEU A 325 14.77 20.56 6.58
C LEU A 325 13.61 21.46 7.02
N GLU A 326 12.38 21.02 6.77
CA GLU A 326 11.15 21.71 7.12
C GLU A 326 10.51 21.16 8.42
N HIS A 327 10.58 19.85 8.64
CA HIS A 327 9.96 19.20 9.81
C HIS A 327 10.95 18.29 10.53
N LEU A 328 11.15 18.53 11.83
CA LEU A 328 12.00 17.72 12.70
C LEU A 328 11.17 17.14 13.84
N ASP A 329 11.19 15.83 14.01
CA ASP A 329 10.54 15.14 15.13
C ASP A 329 11.56 14.34 15.94
N VAL A 330 11.71 14.68 17.20
CA VAL A 330 12.55 13.94 18.17
C VAL A 330 11.74 13.51 19.38
N THR A 331 10.44 13.31 19.20
CA THR A 331 9.52 12.87 20.25
C THR A 331 10.08 11.66 20.99
N GLY A 332 10.02 11.69 22.32
CA GLY A 332 10.40 10.56 23.17
C GLY A 332 11.90 10.34 23.33
N CYS A 333 12.76 11.24 22.83
CA CYS A 333 14.19 11.21 23.08
C CYS A 333 14.46 11.75 24.51
N GLU A 334 14.21 10.93 25.52
CA GLU A 334 14.18 11.37 26.93
C GLU A 334 15.51 11.92 27.44
N ASN A 335 16.64 11.48 26.85
CA ASN A 335 17.99 11.93 27.23
C ASN A 335 18.53 13.06 26.34
N LEU A 336 17.74 13.54 25.36
CA LEU A 336 18.12 14.69 24.54
C LEU A 336 18.16 15.95 25.41
N ALA A 337 19.33 16.60 25.44
CA ALA A 337 19.56 17.85 26.17
C ALA A 337 20.03 18.99 25.27
N GLU A 338 20.82 18.67 24.24
CA GLU A 338 21.49 19.67 23.39
C GLU A 338 20.75 19.83 22.05
N VAL A 339 19.98 20.90 21.94
CA VAL A 339 19.20 21.24 20.74
C VAL A 339 19.78 22.46 19.98
N GLY A 340 20.92 22.99 20.42
CA GLY A 340 21.57 24.15 19.80
C GLY A 340 21.79 24.07 18.30
N PRO A 341 22.22 22.93 17.73
CA PRO A 341 22.42 22.73 16.29
C PRO A 341 21.21 23.07 15.41
N VAL A 342 19.99 22.95 15.94
CA VAL A 342 18.74 23.32 15.26
C VAL A 342 18.74 24.77 14.75
N ALA A 343 19.44 25.65 15.43
CA ALA A 343 19.56 27.09 15.06
C ALA A 343 20.11 27.32 13.63
N LYS A 344 20.68 26.30 12.99
CA LYS A 344 21.20 26.38 11.61
C LYS A 344 20.18 25.95 10.55
N LEU A 345 19.03 25.43 10.94
CA LEU A 345 17.99 24.94 10.05
C LEU A 345 17.04 26.06 9.60
N SER A 346 17.52 26.98 8.77
CA SER A 346 16.77 28.19 8.36
C SER A 346 15.45 27.91 7.63
N SER A 347 15.24 26.70 7.15
CA SER A 347 14.01 26.25 6.47
C SER A 347 12.99 25.61 7.42
N LEU A 348 13.36 25.39 8.69
CA LEU A 348 12.53 24.67 9.64
C LEU A 348 11.20 25.38 9.91
N VAL A 349 10.10 24.65 9.73
CA VAL A 349 8.73 25.12 9.94
C VAL A 349 8.16 24.56 11.24
N GLN A 350 8.51 23.31 11.56
CA GLN A 350 8.00 22.62 12.75
C GLN A 350 9.07 21.78 13.42
N ILE A 351 9.07 21.78 14.74
CA ILE A 351 9.87 20.84 15.55
C ILE A 351 9.00 20.23 16.66
N SER A 352 9.12 18.91 16.85
CA SER A 352 8.55 18.20 18.00
C SER A 352 9.66 17.81 18.97
N LEU A 353 9.53 18.27 20.21
CA LEU A 353 10.35 17.94 21.38
C LEU A 353 9.48 17.27 22.47
N VAL A 354 8.36 16.68 22.07
CA VAL A 354 7.42 16.01 22.99
C VAL A 354 8.14 14.91 23.76
N LYS A 355 7.93 14.86 25.07
CA LYS A 355 8.59 13.91 26.00
C LYS A 355 10.14 14.00 26.05
N CYS A 356 10.76 15.06 25.53
CA CYS A 356 12.21 15.32 25.67
C CYS A 356 12.50 16.00 27.02
N ARG A 357 12.52 15.22 28.10
CA ARG A 357 12.52 15.71 29.50
C ARG A 357 13.74 16.54 29.90
N LEU A 358 14.88 16.33 29.25
CA LEU A 358 16.12 17.05 29.55
C LEU A 358 16.30 18.38 28.76
N VAL A 359 15.49 18.60 27.70
CA VAL A 359 15.45 19.90 27.02
C VAL A 359 14.79 20.91 27.94
N LYS A 360 15.54 21.94 28.39
CA LYS A 360 15.08 22.98 29.34
C LYS A 360 14.85 24.34 28.67
N ALA A 361 15.39 24.56 27.47
CA ALA A 361 15.27 25.79 26.73
C ALA A 361 15.28 25.54 25.22
N VAL A 362 14.75 26.50 24.46
CA VAL A 362 14.62 26.46 23.00
C VAL A 362 15.23 27.70 22.34
N PRO A 363 16.54 27.99 22.56
CA PRO A 363 17.19 29.25 22.11
C PRO A 363 17.23 29.40 20.59
N PHE A 364 17.00 28.34 19.83
CA PHE A 364 16.97 28.37 18.38
C PHE A 364 15.80 29.18 17.80
N VAL A 365 14.73 29.42 18.56
CA VAL A 365 13.55 30.18 18.10
C VAL A 365 13.88 31.60 17.69
N GLU A 366 14.96 32.18 18.27
CA GLU A 366 15.47 33.52 17.96
C GLU A 366 16.09 33.60 16.55
N LYS A 367 16.42 32.47 15.92
CA LYS A 367 17.21 32.39 14.68
C LYS A 367 16.46 31.78 13.51
N LEU A 368 15.22 31.27 13.72
CA LEU A 368 14.48 30.49 12.73
C LEU A 368 13.24 31.24 12.21
N PRO A 369 13.38 32.06 11.14
CA PRO A 369 12.30 32.95 10.69
C PRO A 369 11.10 32.22 10.07
N LYS A 370 11.27 30.95 9.67
CA LYS A 370 10.18 30.13 9.11
C LYS A 370 9.50 29.22 10.13
N LEU A 371 10.05 29.15 11.36
CA LEU A 371 9.51 28.26 12.39
C LEU A 371 8.13 28.75 12.86
N ARG A 372 7.14 27.88 12.81
CA ARG A 372 5.74 28.18 13.15
C ARG A 372 5.24 27.41 14.36
N ILE A 373 5.76 26.18 14.57
CA ILE A 373 5.26 25.30 15.63
C ILE A 373 6.42 24.67 16.36
N VAL A 374 6.42 24.78 17.68
CA VAL A 374 7.31 24.05 18.60
C VAL A 374 6.43 23.24 19.55
N MET A 375 6.43 21.92 19.38
CA MET A 375 5.67 21.00 20.24
C MET A 375 6.52 20.61 21.44
N LEU A 376 6.05 20.89 22.66
CA LEU A 376 6.80 20.80 23.92
C LEU A 376 6.13 19.91 24.98
N GLY A 377 5.04 19.22 24.66
CA GLY A 377 4.28 18.39 25.61
C GLY A 377 5.17 17.39 26.34
N GLY A 378 5.22 17.47 27.68
CA GLY A 378 6.06 16.60 28.51
C GLY A 378 7.56 16.78 28.36
N SER A 379 8.04 17.84 27.69
CA SER A 379 9.45 18.26 27.67
C SER A 379 9.86 18.86 29.01
N GLY A 380 11.13 19.22 29.14
CA GLY A 380 11.61 19.95 30.33
C GLY A 380 11.42 21.48 30.23
N VAL A 381 10.91 22.00 29.12
CA VAL A 381 10.57 23.40 28.91
C VAL A 381 9.24 23.69 29.58
N VAL A 382 9.17 24.75 30.36
CA VAL A 382 7.94 25.18 31.03
C VAL A 382 7.38 26.44 30.35
N PRO A 383 6.02 26.65 30.34
CA PRO A 383 5.40 27.77 29.62
C PRO A 383 6.04 29.12 29.94
N VAL A 384 6.33 29.41 31.22
CA VAL A 384 6.93 30.66 31.65
C VAL A 384 8.33 30.89 31.05
N SER A 385 9.05 29.87 30.67
CA SER A 385 10.41 29.96 30.10
C SER A 385 10.43 30.41 28.63
N VAL A 386 9.27 30.40 27.97
CA VAL A 386 9.16 30.88 26.57
C VAL A 386 8.48 32.27 26.48
N GLU A 387 7.93 32.77 27.59
CA GLU A 387 7.38 34.12 27.67
C GLU A 387 8.49 35.18 27.51
N GLY A 388 8.29 36.10 26.56
CA GLY A 388 9.24 37.18 26.31
C GLY A 388 10.54 36.81 25.61
N LEU A 389 10.62 35.57 25.04
CA LEU A 389 11.74 35.24 24.18
C LEU A 389 11.72 36.12 22.92
N PRO A 390 12.89 36.61 22.45
CA PRO A 390 12.97 37.28 21.15
C PRO A 390 12.71 36.23 20.05
N LEU A 391 11.59 36.36 19.34
CA LEU A 391 11.18 35.43 18.29
C LEU A 391 11.61 35.96 16.94
N ALA A 392 12.20 35.12 16.11
CA ALA A 392 12.47 35.42 14.70
C ALA A 392 11.18 35.41 13.86
N ASN A 393 10.12 34.75 14.34
CA ASN A 393 8.80 34.74 13.75
C ASN A 393 7.76 35.03 14.84
N GLU A 394 7.03 36.13 14.72
CA GLU A 394 5.99 36.56 15.68
C GLU A 394 4.74 35.66 15.66
N GLU A 395 4.54 34.83 14.58
CA GLU A 395 3.45 33.87 14.46
C GLU A 395 3.78 32.51 15.11
N LEU A 396 4.92 32.36 15.79
CA LEU A 396 5.37 31.12 16.40
C LEU A 396 4.42 30.66 17.50
N ILE A 397 4.00 29.40 17.42
CA ILE A 397 3.15 28.72 18.39
C ILE A 397 3.97 27.74 19.21
N PHE A 398 3.88 27.82 20.54
CA PHE A 398 4.37 26.83 21.47
C PHE A 398 3.22 25.93 21.91
N ASP A 399 3.29 24.64 21.57
CA ASP A 399 2.28 23.65 21.94
C ASP A 399 2.80 22.74 23.07
N PHE A 400 2.18 22.81 24.22
CA PHE A 400 2.50 22.03 25.40
C PHE A 400 1.58 20.81 25.59
N THR A 401 0.75 20.48 24.62
CA THR A 401 -0.10 19.28 24.68
C THR A 401 0.72 18.02 24.56
N ILE A 402 0.29 16.97 25.26
CA ILE A 402 0.84 15.64 25.11
C ILE A 402 -0.18 14.89 24.24
N SER A 403 0.15 14.63 22.97
CA SER A 403 -0.60 13.66 22.19
C SER A 403 -0.35 12.28 22.79
N GLU A 404 -1.43 11.57 23.15
CA GLU A 404 -1.40 10.21 23.68
C GLU A 404 -0.82 9.19 22.68
#